data_68f686c586afb73ab4005e2fa82fba01
#
_entry.id   68f686c586afb73ab4005e2fa82fba01
#
_cell.length_a   1.000
_cell.length_b   1.000
_cell.length_c   1.000
_cell.angle_alpha   90.00
_cell.angle_beta   90.00
_cell.angle_gamma   90.00
#
_symmetry.space_group_name_H-M   'P 1'
#
loop_
_entity.id
_entity.type
_entity.pdbx_description
1 polymer ?
#
loop_
_entity_poly.entity_id
_entity_poly.type
_entity_poly.pdbx_seq_one_letter_code
_entity_poly.pdbx_strand_id
1 'polypeptide(L)'
;VIPSFGKHFTVYVPDLIGFGLSDKPNVDYTTEFFANFVSSFLQELGIRKATVIGSSLGGQIAVEYASLHQQSVEKLILVSPAGAMKQSTPALDAYIMAALYPDESTAKSAFSMMTGNNKEISQTTVDGFVQRMLMPNAKYAFMSTILGLKNAPEISTKLEVLEIPTLVIWGELDPVIPIKYAEYFVQKIRDWRFYQMENC
;
A
#
# COMPACT_ATOMS: atom_id res chain seq x y z
N VAL A 1 8.58 -5.38 12.15
CA VAL A 1 7.37 -6.15 11.81
C VAL A 1 7.77 -7.55 11.33
N ILE A 2 8.51 -7.73 10.21
CA ILE A 2 8.86 -9.05 9.66
C ILE A 2 9.53 -9.96 10.69
N PRO A 3 10.59 -9.55 11.45
CA PRO A 3 11.22 -10.42 12.44
C PRO A 3 10.29 -10.85 13.58
N SER A 4 9.28 -10.03 13.90
CA SER A 4 8.32 -10.37 14.95
C SER A 4 7.30 -11.40 14.46
N PHE A 5 6.75 -11.21 13.26
CA PHE A 5 5.84 -12.18 12.66
C PHE A 5 6.52 -13.50 12.30
N GLY A 6 7.76 -13.46 11.81
CA GLY A 6 8.52 -14.65 11.41
C GLY A 6 8.79 -15.64 12.53
N LYS A 7 8.55 -15.25 13.81
CA LYS A 7 8.61 -16.17 14.95
C LYS A 7 7.42 -17.13 15.02
N HIS A 8 6.29 -16.78 14.39
CA HIS A 8 5.03 -17.50 14.53
C HIS A 8 4.38 -17.87 13.20
N PHE A 9 4.79 -17.22 12.10
CA PHE A 9 4.20 -17.36 10.79
C PHE A 9 5.27 -17.47 9.71
N THR A 10 4.94 -18.11 8.60
CA THR A 10 5.70 -17.91 7.36
C THR A 10 5.25 -16.59 6.75
N VAL A 11 6.20 -15.67 6.55
CA VAL A 11 5.91 -14.30 6.07
C VAL A 11 6.47 -14.13 4.67
N TYR A 12 5.62 -13.71 3.75
CA TYR A 12 5.98 -13.37 2.38
C TYR A 12 5.83 -11.87 2.16
N VAL A 13 6.85 -11.23 1.63
CA VAL A 13 6.87 -9.78 1.38
C VAL A 13 7.41 -9.55 -0.03
N PRO A 14 6.58 -9.73 -1.06
CA PRO A 14 7.01 -9.50 -2.43
C PRO A 14 7.16 -8.00 -2.71
N ASP A 15 8.17 -7.64 -3.49
CA ASP A 15 8.12 -6.39 -4.23
C ASP A 15 7.02 -6.52 -5.30
N LEU A 16 6.03 -5.65 -5.28
CA LEU A 16 4.97 -5.67 -6.30
C LEU A 16 5.57 -5.46 -7.70
N ILE A 17 4.98 -6.10 -8.71
CA ILE A 17 5.35 -5.85 -10.10
C ILE A 17 5.35 -4.34 -10.38
N GLY A 18 6.39 -3.82 -11.03
CA GLY A 18 6.59 -2.38 -11.22
C GLY A 18 7.39 -1.68 -10.12
N PHE A 19 7.59 -2.32 -8.95
CA PHE A 19 8.25 -1.74 -7.78
C PHE A 19 9.46 -2.54 -7.33
N GLY A 20 10.25 -1.93 -6.45
CA GLY A 20 11.39 -2.56 -5.82
C GLY A 20 12.37 -3.17 -6.83
N LEU A 21 12.69 -4.43 -6.63
CA LEU A 21 13.57 -5.23 -7.53
C LEU A 21 12.77 -6.08 -8.52
N SER A 22 11.43 -6.11 -8.44
CA SER A 22 10.59 -6.80 -9.41
C SER A 22 10.66 -6.17 -10.79
N ASP A 23 10.30 -6.93 -11.82
CA ASP A 23 10.22 -6.46 -13.19
C ASP A 23 9.27 -5.27 -13.33
N LYS A 24 9.55 -4.40 -14.31
CA LYS A 24 8.80 -3.19 -14.61
C LYS A 24 8.34 -3.19 -16.06
N PRO A 25 7.41 -4.09 -16.44
CA PRO A 25 6.89 -4.16 -17.80
C PRO A 25 6.14 -2.87 -18.17
N ASN A 26 6.08 -2.60 -19.46
CA ASN A 26 5.34 -1.47 -20.01
C ASN A 26 3.88 -1.86 -20.21
N VAL A 27 3.10 -1.77 -19.11
CA VAL A 27 1.68 -2.14 -19.03
C VAL A 27 0.92 -1.12 -18.19
N ASP A 28 -0.40 -1.16 -18.22
CA ASP A 28 -1.23 -0.35 -17.34
C ASP A 28 -1.28 -0.96 -15.93
N TYR A 29 -0.78 -0.22 -14.96
CA TYR A 29 -0.72 -0.65 -13.55
C TYR A 29 -2.03 -0.29 -12.83
N THR A 30 -3.06 -1.08 -13.08
CA THR A 30 -4.38 -0.94 -12.43
C THR A 30 -4.45 -1.71 -11.11
N THR A 31 -5.46 -1.43 -10.27
CA THR A 31 -5.69 -2.21 -9.03
C THR A 31 -5.94 -3.69 -9.33
N GLU A 32 -6.66 -3.99 -10.42
CA GLU A 32 -6.91 -5.35 -10.88
C GLU A 32 -5.63 -6.05 -11.35
N PHE A 33 -4.75 -5.36 -12.08
CA PHE A 33 -3.44 -5.89 -12.47
C PHE A 33 -2.62 -6.33 -11.26
N PHE A 34 -2.59 -5.51 -10.20
CA PHE A 34 -1.91 -5.87 -8.96
C PHE A 34 -2.60 -7.02 -8.22
N ALA A 35 -3.93 -7.06 -8.19
CA ALA A 35 -4.66 -8.17 -7.59
C ALA A 35 -4.37 -9.50 -8.29
N ASN A 36 -4.28 -9.48 -9.62
CA ASN A 36 -3.89 -10.64 -10.43
C ASN A 36 -2.45 -11.07 -10.17
N PHE A 37 -1.52 -10.10 -9.99
CA PHE A 37 -0.15 -10.39 -9.56
C PHE A 37 -0.13 -11.12 -8.20
N VAL A 38 -0.87 -10.63 -7.21
CA VAL A 38 -0.97 -11.27 -5.88
C VAL A 38 -1.54 -12.68 -6.01
N SER A 39 -2.58 -12.87 -6.83
CA SER A 39 -3.18 -14.18 -7.08
C SER A 39 -2.17 -15.17 -7.66
N SER A 40 -1.46 -14.75 -8.71
CA SER A 40 -0.43 -15.58 -9.37
C SER A 40 0.73 -15.90 -8.41
N PHE A 41 1.18 -14.92 -7.63
CA PHE A 41 2.24 -15.11 -6.64
C PHE A 41 1.88 -16.18 -5.60
N LEU A 42 0.67 -16.13 -5.05
CA LEU A 42 0.20 -17.13 -4.08
C LEU A 42 0.04 -18.50 -4.72
N GLN A 43 -0.45 -18.56 -5.95
CA GLN A 43 -0.61 -19.80 -6.71
C GLN A 43 0.73 -20.48 -6.98
N GLU A 44 1.74 -19.74 -7.43
CA GLU A 44 3.10 -20.26 -7.69
C GLU A 44 3.76 -20.81 -6.42
N LEU A 45 3.45 -20.24 -5.27
CA LEU A 45 3.92 -20.74 -3.97
C LEU A 45 3.07 -21.87 -3.40
N GLY A 46 1.99 -22.28 -4.06
CA GLY A 46 1.06 -23.29 -3.57
C GLY A 46 0.24 -22.86 -2.35
N ILE A 47 0.13 -21.54 -2.12
CA ILE A 47 -0.60 -20.98 -0.97
C ILE A 47 -2.07 -20.83 -1.33
N ARG A 48 -2.92 -21.64 -0.71
CA ARG A 48 -4.37 -21.61 -0.96
C ARG A 48 -5.10 -20.53 -0.19
N LYS A 49 -4.61 -20.19 1.01
CA LYS A 49 -5.23 -19.21 1.89
C LYS A 49 -4.18 -18.52 2.76
N ALA A 50 -4.29 -17.20 2.90
CA ALA A 50 -3.35 -16.39 3.66
C ALA A 50 -4.06 -15.24 4.39
N THR A 51 -3.45 -14.76 5.48
CA THR A 51 -3.74 -13.43 6.01
C THR A 51 -3.03 -12.40 5.13
N VAL A 52 -3.78 -11.47 4.57
CA VAL A 52 -3.26 -10.41 3.68
C VAL A 52 -3.11 -9.12 4.46
N ILE A 53 -1.94 -8.51 4.39
CA ILE A 53 -1.63 -7.23 5.03
C ILE A 53 -1.27 -6.22 3.95
N GLY A 54 -1.98 -5.11 3.89
CA GLY A 54 -1.71 -4.03 2.95
C GLY A 54 -1.63 -2.67 3.61
N SER A 55 -0.60 -1.89 3.27
CA SER A 55 -0.44 -0.51 3.73
C SER A 55 -0.56 0.46 2.56
N SER A 56 -1.23 1.59 2.75
CA SER A 56 -1.39 2.64 1.74
C SER A 56 -1.87 2.07 0.39
N LEU A 57 -1.12 2.22 -0.69
CA LEU A 57 -1.34 1.57 -2.00
C LEU A 57 -1.58 0.07 -1.84
N GLY A 58 -0.73 -0.62 -1.07
CA GLY A 58 -0.88 -2.05 -0.79
C GLY A 58 -2.20 -2.38 -0.09
N GLY A 59 -2.74 -1.45 0.70
CA GLY A 59 -4.07 -1.57 1.32
C GLY A 59 -5.20 -1.55 0.29
N GLN A 60 -5.14 -0.65 -0.68
CA GLN A 60 -6.11 -0.62 -1.78
C GLN A 60 -6.03 -1.88 -2.65
N ILE A 61 -4.82 -2.35 -2.96
CA ILE A 61 -4.60 -3.60 -3.69
C ILE A 61 -5.12 -4.81 -2.88
N ALA A 62 -4.90 -4.82 -1.57
CA ALA A 62 -5.38 -5.89 -0.70
C ALA A 62 -6.92 -5.95 -0.66
N VAL A 63 -7.61 -4.81 -0.67
CA VAL A 63 -9.08 -4.73 -0.80
C VAL A 63 -9.52 -5.24 -2.17
N GLU A 64 -8.84 -4.83 -3.25
CA GLU A 64 -9.12 -5.33 -4.60
C GLU A 64 -9.01 -6.84 -4.66
N TYR A 65 -7.85 -7.37 -4.23
CA TYR A 65 -7.60 -8.81 -4.20
C TYR A 65 -8.64 -9.56 -3.35
N ALA A 66 -8.91 -9.06 -2.14
CA ALA A 66 -9.86 -9.68 -1.23
C ALA A 66 -11.29 -9.69 -1.82
N SER A 67 -11.71 -8.64 -2.52
CA SER A 67 -13.04 -8.58 -3.13
C SER A 67 -13.22 -9.60 -4.27
N LEU A 68 -12.14 -9.91 -4.99
CA LEU A 68 -12.14 -10.88 -6.11
C LEU A 68 -11.91 -12.32 -5.63
N HIS A 69 -11.17 -12.53 -4.53
CA HIS A 69 -10.66 -13.82 -4.10
C HIS A 69 -10.90 -14.08 -2.61
N GLN A 70 -12.10 -13.80 -2.09
CA GLN A 70 -12.42 -13.92 -0.65
C GLN A 70 -12.06 -15.27 -0.04
N GLN A 71 -12.26 -16.35 -0.78
CA GLN A 71 -11.95 -17.71 -0.30
C GLN A 71 -10.45 -17.95 -0.05
N SER A 72 -9.59 -17.17 -0.70
CA SER A 72 -8.13 -17.24 -0.54
C SER A 72 -7.59 -16.30 0.56
N VAL A 73 -8.46 -15.50 1.19
CA VAL A 73 -8.08 -14.59 2.28
C VAL A 73 -8.66 -15.08 3.59
N GLU A 74 -7.78 -15.37 4.55
CA GLU A 74 -8.19 -15.78 5.90
C GLU A 74 -8.60 -14.57 6.75
N LYS A 75 -7.77 -13.54 6.74
CA LYS A 75 -7.98 -12.25 7.42
C LYS A 75 -7.38 -11.14 6.58
N LEU A 76 -7.95 -9.96 6.69
CA LEU A 76 -7.46 -8.76 6.02
C LEU A 76 -6.96 -7.75 7.07
N ILE A 77 -5.77 -7.22 6.89
CA ILE A 77 -5.21 -6.16 7.74
C ILE A 77 -4.86 -4.97 6.84
N LEU A 78 -5.50 -3.85 7.10
CA LEU A 78 -5.35 -2.62 6.34
C LEU A 78 -4.66 -1.57 7.21
N VAL A 79 -3.52 -1.05 6.77
CA VAL A 79 -2.76 -0.01 7.48
C VAL A 79 -2.81 1.27 6.67
N SER A 80 -3.53 2.28 7.15
CA SER A 80 -3.76 3.55 6.44
C SER A 80 -4.00 3.34 4.94
N PRO A 81 -5.01 2.53 4.54
CA PRO A 81 -5.19 2.13 3.14
C PRO A 81 -5.56 3.32 2.25
N ALA A 82 -5.05 3.32 1.01
CA ALA A 82 -5.49 4.25 -0.03
C ALA A 82 -6.88 3.87 -0.57
N GLY A 83 -7.44 4.74 -1.43
CA GLY A 83 -8.68 4.48 -2.17
C GLY A 83 -9.89 5.32 -1.74
N ALA A 84 -9.89 5.91 -0.52
CA ALA A 84 -10.95 6.82 -0.06
C ALA A 84 -10.60 8.31 -0.21
N MET A 85 -9.33 8.62 -0.39
CA MET A 85 -8.85 10.00 -0.42
C MET A 85 -9.15 10.66 -1.76
N LYS A 86 -9.86 11.81 -1.73
CA LYS A 86 -10.25 12.57 -2.93
C LYS A 86 -9.26 13.69 -3.28
N GLN A 87 -8.47 14.13 -2.33
CA GLN A 87 -7.49 15.21 -2.49
C GLN A 87 -6.16 14.76 -1.94
N SER A 88 -5.09 15.09 -2.65
CA SER A 88 -3.73 14.82 -2.21
C SER A 88 -3.38 15.65 -0.97
N THR A 89 -2.40 15.19 -0.22
CA THR A 89 -1.80 15.93 0.90
C THR A 89 -0.42 16.44 0.51
N PRO A 90 0.11 17.49 1.17
CA PRO A 90 1.46 17.96 0.89
C PRO A 90 2.53 16.87 1.04
N ALA A 91 2.38 15.95 2.01
CA ALA A 91 3.31 14.84 2.19
C ALA A 91 3.26 13.84 1.03
N LEU A 92 2.05 13.53 0.51
CA LEU A 92 1.90 12.67 -0.66
C LEU A 92 2.44 13.34 -1.93
N ASP A 93 2.17 14.64 -2.11
CA ASP A 93 2.70 15.40 -3.26
C ASP A 93 4.23 15.43 -3.25
N ALA A 94 4.84 15.67 -2.09
CA ALA A 94 6.28 15.62 -1.94
C ALA A 94 6.86 14.23 -2.30
N TYR A 95 6.20 13.15 -1.86
CA TYR A 95 6.60 11.80 -2.22
C TYR A 95 6.50 11.52 -3.72
N ILE A 96 5.40 11.96 -4.35
CA ILE A 96 5.22 11.83 -5.81
C ILE A 96 6.32 12.58 -6.56
N MET A 97 6.63 13.82 -6.14
CA MET A 97 7.70 14.61 -6.75
C MET A 97 9.07 13.95 -6.57
N ALA A 98 9.38 13.42 -5.38
CA ALA A 98 10.61 12.69 -5.14
C ALA A 98 10.73 11.41 -6.00
N ALA A 99 9.61 10.74 -6.29
CA ALA A 99 9.61 9.57 -7.17
C ALA A 99 9.84 9.94 -8.65
N LEU A 100 9.31 11.08 -9.10
CA LEU A 100 9.49 11.55 -10.49
C LEU A 100 10.87 12.16 -10.74
N TYR A 101 11.40 12.86 -9.76
CA TYR A 101 12.68 13.56 -9.80
C TYR A 101 13.58 13.05 -8.64
N PRO A 102 14.00 11.77 -8.70
CA PRO A 102 14.68 11.14 -7.59
C PRO A 102 16.09 11.70 -7.40
N ASP A 103 16.27 12.37 -6.27
CA ASP A 103 17.55 12.77 -5.72
C ASP A 103 17.51 12.66 -4.19
N GLU A 104 18.68 12.74 -3.55
CA GLU A 104 18.83 12.55 -2.11
C GLU A 104 18.03 13.59 -1.31
N SER A 105 18.08 14.85 -1.71
CA SER A 105 17.46 15.95 -1.00
C SER A 105 15.93 15.87 -1.03
N THR A 106 15.36 15.65 -2.23
CA THR A 106 13.92 15.54 -2.41
C THR A 106 13.38 14.29 -1.71
N ALA A 107 14.07 13.16 -1.78
CA ALA A 107 13.68 11.93 -1.09
C ALA A 107 13.70 12.09 0.42
N LYS A 108 14.77 12.68 0.97
CA LYS A 108 14.88 12.95 2.41
C LYS A 108 13.80 13.89 2.92
N SER A 109 13.53 14.97 2.17
CA SER A 109 12.45 15.91 2.49
C SER A 109 11.09 15.24 2.48
N ALA A 110 10.77 14.45 1.44
CA ALA A 110 9.51 13.75 1.34
C ALA A 110 9.30 12.75 2.49
N PHE A 111 10.32 11.94 2.81
CA PHE A 111 10.24 10.99 3.92
C PHE A 111 10.11 11.69 5.28
N SER A 112 10.79 12.81 5.48
CA SER A 112 10.63 13.63 6.70
C SER A 112 9.18 14.11 6.85
N MET A 113 8.56 14.62 5.79
CA MET A 113 7.14 15.00 5.80
C MET A 113 6.22 13.81 6.07
N MET A 114 6.50 12.63 5.48
CA MET A 114 5.70 11.42 5.67
C MET A 114 5.77 10.86 7.09
N THR A 115 6.85 11.11 7.81
CA THR A 115 7.04 10.67 9.21
C THR A 115 6.69 11.75 10.22
N GLY A 116 6.09 12.86 9.81
CA GLY A 116 5.72 13.97 10.67
C GLY A 116 6.92 14.75 11.25
N ASN A 117 8.06 14.75 10.55
CA ASN A 117 9.32 15.40 10.95
C ASN A 117 9.92 14.89 12.28
N ASN A 118 9.40 13.82 12.84
CA ASN A 118 9.74 13.34 14.18
C ASN A 118 10.77 12.19 14.19
N LYS A 119 11.18 11.70 13.02
CA LYS A 119 12.11 10.57 12.91
C LYS A 119 13.26 10.90 11.97
N GLU A 120 14.45 10.53 12.39
CA GLU A 120 15.62 10.56 11.51
C GLU A 120 15.44 9.53 10.39
N ILE A 121 15.57 9.98 9.15
CA ILE A 121 15.50 9.12 7.97
C ILE A 121 16.90 8.56 7.71
N SER A 122 17.03 7.24 7.73
CA SER A 122 18.33 6.60 7.49
C SER A 122 18.80 6.86 6.06
N GLN A 123 20.09 7.09 5.89
CA GLN A 123 20.69 7.28 4.56
C GLN A 123 20.43 6.08 3.65
N THR A 124 20.49 4.84 4.20
CA THR A 124 20.18 3.61 3.45
C THR A 124 18.78 3.62 2.86
N THR A 125 17.79 4.19 3.56
CA THR A 125 16.41 4.31 3.05
C THR A 125 16.35 5.27 1.88
N VAL A 126 17.02 6.43 1.99
CA VAL A 126 17.07 7.44 0.94
C VAL A 126 17.77 6.89 -0.31
N ASP A 127 18.96 6.33 -0.14
CA ASP A 127 19.76 5.77 -1.25
C ASP A 127 18.99 4.65 -1.95
N GLY A 128 18.40 3.75 -1.18
CA GLY A 128 17.60 2.64 -1.70
C GLY A 128 16.40 3.11 -2.51
N PHE A 129 15.70 4.16 -2.08
CA PHE A 129 14.62 4.75 -2.84
C PHE A 129 15.10 5.37 -4.14
N VAL A 130 16.11 6.24 -4.07
CA VAL A 130 16.68 6.91 -5.26
C VAL A 130 17.16 5.90 -6.30
N GLN A 131 17.94 4.91 -5.87
CA GLN A 131 18.42 3.85 -6.76
C GLN A 131 17.29 3.10 -7.46
N ARG A 132 16.22 2.73 -6.72
CA ARG A 132 15.07 2.02 -7.31
C ARG A 132 14.29 2.89 -8.28
N MET A 133 14.10 4.18 -7.99
CA MET A 133 13.40 5.09 -8.89
C MET A 133 14.22 5.47 -10.15
N LEU A 134 15.54 5.25 -10.13
CA LEU A 134 16.41 5.40 -11.29
C LEU A 134 16.50 4.13 -12.17
N MET A 135 15.94 3.01 -11.73
CA MET A 135 15.89 1.79 -12.54
C MET A 135 15.05 2.00 -13.81
N PRO A 136 15.36 1.26 -14.90
CA PRO A 136 14.57 1.32 -16.13
C PRO A 136 13.07 1.10 -15.85
N ASN A 137 12.23 1.89 -16.48
CA ASN A 137 10.77 1.88 -16.36
C ASN A 137 10.18 2.18 -14.96
N ALA A 138 10.99 2.43 -13.91
CA ALA A 138 10.48 2.67 -12.57
C ALA A 138 9.53 3.87 -12.51
N LYS A 139 9.90 4.99 -13.15
CA LYS A 139 9.04 6.19 -13.22
C LYS A 139 7.76 5.94 -14.02
N TYR A 140 7.85 5.19 -15.10
CA TYR A 140 6.66 4.81 -15.86
C TYR A 140 5.70 3.97 -15.01
N ALA A 141 6.21 2.91 -14.39
CA ALA A 141 5.40 2.04 -13.51
C ALA A 141 4.75 2.84 -12.36
N PHE A 142 5.52 3.73 -11.73
CA PHE A 142 5.00 4.59 -10.67
C PHE A 142 3.88 5.52 -11.17
N MET A 143 4.09 6.23 -12.29
CA MET A 143 3.08 7.13 -12.85
C MET A 143 1.83 6.39 -13.33
N SER A 144 2.01 5.26 -14.02
CA SER A 144 0.90 4.41 -14.44
C SER A 144 0.10 3.90 -13.24
N THR A 145 0.78 3.55 -12.13
CA THR A 145 0.11 3.18 -10.87
C THR A 145 -0.72 4.33 -10.31
N ILE A 146 -0.18 5.55 -10.21
CA ILE A 146 -0.93 6.71 -9.72
C ILE A 146 -2.18 6.97 -10.58
N LEU A 147 -2.06 6.86 -11.90
CA LEU A 147 -3.19 7.00 -12.82
C LEU A 147 -4.20 5.85 -12.65
N GLY A 148 -3.72 4.62 -12.52
CA GLY A 148 -4.55 3.44 -12.29
C GLY A 148 -5.35 3.54 -10.99
N LEU A 149 -4.74 4.04 -9.91
CA LEU A 149 -5.43 4.28 -8.63
C LEU A 149 -6.48 5.38 -8.74
N LYS A 150 -6.13 6.48 -9.43
CA LYS A 150 -7.06 7.62 -9.63
C LYS A 150 -8.29 7.23 -10.45
N ASN A 151 -8.10 6.35 -11.43
CA ASN A 151 -9.15 5.90 -12.34
C ASN A 151 -9.86 4.62 -11.86
N ALA A 152 -9.42 4.04 -10.73
CA ALA A 152 -10.06 2.86 -10.15
C ALA A 152 -11.51 3.16 -9.75
N PRO A 153 -12.41 2.18 -9.85
CA PRO A 153 -13.76 2.29 -9.30
C PRO A 153 -13.72 2.64 -7.80
N GLU A 154 -14.79 3.28 -7.31
CA GLU A 154 -14.89 3.60 -5.89
C GLU A 154 -14.68 2.35 -5.03
N ILE A 155 -13.77 2.46 -4.06
CA ILE A 155 -13.42 1.34 -3.17
C ILE A 155 -14.60 0.88 -2.31
N SER A 156 -15.63 1.74 -2.11
CA SER A 156 -16.82 1.45 -1.29
C SER A 156 -17.52 0.16 -1.71
N THR A 157 -17.76 -0.03 -3.00
CA THR A 157 -18.44 -1.22 -3.52
C THR A 157 -17.70 -2.50 -3.22
N LYS A 158 -16.36 -2.42 -3.14
CA LYS A 158 -15.50 -3.56 -2.81
C LYS A 158 -15.47 -3.83 -1.31
N LEU A 159 -15.51 -2.78 -0.48
CA LEU A 159 -15.57 -2.93 0.97
C LEU A 159 -16.90 -3.54 1.44
N GLU A 160 -18.01 -3.17 0.81
CA GLU A 160 -19.36 -3.64 1.16
C GLU A 160 -19.57 -5.14 0.92
N VAL A 161 -18.83 -5.74 -0.01
CA VAL A 161 -18.93 -7.17 -0.31
C VAL A 161 -17.97 -8.04 0.51
N LEU A 162 -17.07 -7.44 1.30
CA LEU A 162 -16.14 -8.20 2.13
C LEU A 162 -16.86 -8.88 3.30
N GLU A 163 -16.73 -10.19 3.38
CA GLU A 163 -17.19 -11.03 4.50
C GLU A 163 -16.01 -11.56 5.34
N ILE A 164 -14.83 -11.02 5.11
CA ILE A 164 -13.56 -11.43 5.70
C ILE A 164 -13.31 -10.61 6.96
N PRO A 165 -12.95 -11.24 8.11
CA PRO A 165 -12.55 -10.52 9.30
C PRO A 165 -11.42 -9.51 8.98
N THR A 166 -11.69 -8.23 9.19
CA THR A 166 -10.81 -7.14 8.76
C THR A 166 -10.37 -6.30 9.95
N LEU A 167 -9.06 -6.11 10.08
CA LEU A 167 -8.47 -5.15 11.02
C LEU A 167 -8.02 -3.91 10.24
N VAL A 168 -8.53 -2.76 10.63
CA VAL A 168 -8.09 -1.45 10.11
C VAL A 168 -7.23 -0.78 11.16
N ILE A 169 -6.00 -0.43 10.80
CA ILE A 169 -5.03 0.27 11.66
C ILE A 169 -4.74 1.63 11.04
N TRP A 170 -4.67 2.67 11.87
CA TRP A 170 -4.38 4.01 11.40
C TRP A 170 -3.58 4.83 12.41
N GLY A 171 -2.59 5.57 11.91
CA GLY A 171 -1.88 6.56 12.71
C GLY A 171 -2.75 7.79 12.97
N GLU A 172 -2.82 8.24 14.21
CA GLU A 172 -3.57 9.45 14.59
C GLU A 172 -3.11 10.70 13.83
N LEU A 173 -1.80 10.81 13.63
CA LEU A 173 -1.13 11.98 13.04
C LEU A 173 -0.65 11.69 11.61
N ASP A 174 -1.22 10.71 10.91
CA ASP A 174 -0.81 10.32 9.56
C ASP A 174 -0.88 11.53 8.60
N PRO A 175 0.26 12.06 8.12
CA PRO A 175 0.30 13.23 7.27
C PRO A 175 0.06 12.91 5.80
N VAL A 176 0.09 11.62 5.43
CA VAL A 176 -0.07 11.14 4.05
C VAL A 176 -1.53 10.85 3.76
N ILE A 177 -2.15 10.02 4.59
CA ILE A 177 -3.58 9.69 4.49
C ILE A 177 -4.23 9.98 5.85
N PRO A 178 -4.79 11.18 6.06
CA PRO A 178 -5.35 11.60 7.34
C PRO A 178 -6.37 10.62 7.92
N ILE A 179 -6.31 10.39 9.24
CA ILE A 179 -7.15 9.43 9.96
C ILE A 179 -8.67 9.61 9.74
N LYS A 180 -9.12 10.80 9.37
CA LYS A 180 -10.53 11.05 9.01
C LYS A 180 -11.07 10.11 7.93
N TYR A 181 -10.18 9.56 7.09
CA TYR A 181 -10.57 8.60 6.06
C TYR A 181 -10.78 7.18 6.60
N ALA A 182 -10.36 6.88 7.84
CA ALA A 182 -10.61 5.58 8.47
C ALA A 182 -12.10 5.29 8.60
N GLU A 183 -12.90 6.32 8.91
CA GLU A 183 -14.35 6.20 9.05
C GLU A 183 -15.00 5.63 7.78
N TYR A 184 -14.49 6.03 6.60
CA TYR A 184 -14.98 5.53 5.31
C TYR A 184 -14.82 4.01 5.18
N PHE A 185 -13.73 3.44 5.69
CA PHE A 185 -13.49 2.00 5.66
C PHE A 185 -14.38 1.26 6.66
N VAL A 186 -14.39 1.71 7.91
CA VAL A 186 -15.11 1.01 8.99
C VAL A 186 -16.63 1.06 8.82
N GLN A 187 -17.18 2.08 8.18
CA GLN A 187 -18.61 2.17 7.88
C GLN A 187 -19.06 1.19 6.78
N LYS A 188 -18.14 0.70 5.94
CA LYS A 188 -18.46 -0.10 4.77
C LYS A 188 -18.15 -1.59 4.94
N ILE A 189 -17.18 -1.94 5.78
CA ILE A 189 -16.80 -3.33 6.04
C ILE A 189 -17.77 -3.93 7.07
N ARG A 190 -18.24 -5.15 6.87
CA ARG A 190 -19.22 -5.81 7.78
C ARG A 190 -18.59 -6.31 9.07
N ASP A 191 -17.49 -7.06 8.98
CA ASP A 191 -16.75 -7.62 10.14
C ASP A 191 -15.40 -6.90 10.26
N TRP A 192 -15.39 -5.87 11.08
CA TRP A 192 -14.20 -5.04 11.26
C TRP A 192 -13.82 -4.83 12.73
N ARG A 193 -12.54 -4.58 12.91
CA ARG A 193 -11.95 -3.99 14.12
C ARG A 193 -11.11 -2.80 13.71
N PHE A 194 -11.09 -1.78 14.54
CA PHE A 194 -10.29 -0.58 14.30
C PHE A 194 -9.27 -0.40 15.42
N TYR A 195 -8.07 -0.06 15.06
CA TYR A 195 -7.00 0.29 15.99
C TYR A 195 -6.35 1.59 15.58
N GLN A 196 -6.50 2.64 16.40
CA GLN A 196 -5.80 3.91 16.26
C GLN A 196 -4.46 3.81 16.97
N MET A 197 -3.39 4.16 16.25
CA MET A 197 -2.06 4.29 16.83
C MET A 197 -1.88 5.73 17.31
N GLU A 198 -1.85 5.93 18.62
CA GLU A 198 -1.67 7.23 19.24
C GLU A 198 -0.27 7.79 18.94
N ASN A 199 -0.16 9.11 18.78
CA ASN A 199 1.08 9.83 18.50
C ASN A 199 1.86 9.30 17.26
N CYS A 200 1.18 8.74 16.28
CA CYS A 200 1.78 8.11 15.11
C CYS A 200 1.18 8.62 13.80
#